data_10dd439d47773d0cf775c92f9a913767
#
_entry.id   10dd439d47773d0cf775c92f9a913767
#
_cell.length_a   1.000
_cell.length_b   1.000
_cell.length_c   1.000
_cell.angle_alpha   90.00
_cell.angle_beta   90.00
_cell.angle_gamma   90.00
#
_symmetry.space_group_name_H-M   'P 1'
#
loop_
_entity.id
_entity.type
_entity.pdbx_description
1 polymer ?
#
loop_
_entity_poly.entity_id
_entity_poly.type
_entity_poly.pdbx_seq_one_letter_code
_entity_poly.pdbx_strand_id
1 'polypeptide(L)'
;MKLPQPLDAVLFDVGGVFHLPDHDRIVDAMSRAEVEVDPANLDRAHYAGVRGLTDFREGDRNIWLAYIREYAKALGAADQTETVAEVLLNEFTTGGVWTRIIPGSPEALRTIAATGVKLAIVSNADGSVEAQLAADGICQMGPGPGVEMNAILDSSVVGVAKPDPRIFEIALERLGGVSPDRAIHIGDTPAADCAGARAAGITPVLIDPYNDQEHFEGLRLPSLQQVANLLIAQPA
;
A
#
# COMPACT_ATOMS: atom_id res chain seq x y z
N MET A 1 7.71 11.43 -15.68
CA MET A 1 8.95 11.01 -14.99
C MET A 1 9.33 9.63 -15.51
N LYS A 2 10.63 9.31 -15.63
CA LYS A 2 11.10 7.99 -16.06
C LYS A 2 11.58 7.23 -14.82
N LEU A 3 11.50 5.88 -14.86
CA LEU A 3 12.11 5.05 -13.83
C LEU A 3 13.65 5.17 -13.88
N PRO A 4 14.35 4.97 -12.73
CA PRO A 4 15.81 4.95 -12.70
C PRO A 4 16.39 3.90 -13.63
N GLN A 5 17.59 4.21 -14.17
CA GLN A 5 18.37 3.26 -14.96
C GLN A 5 19.85 3.39 -14.58
N PRO A 6 20.49 2.30 -14.17
CA PRO A 6 19.88 0.98 -13.90
C PRO A 6 18.95 0.98 -12.68
N LEU A 7 18.01 0.05 -12.65
CA LEU A 7 17.15 -0.21 -11.49
C LEU A 7 17.66 -1.45 -10.76
N ASP A 8 17.97 -1.32 -9.46
CA ASP A 8 18.52 -2.42 -8.66
C ASP A 8 17.53 -2.97 -7.65
N ALA A 9 16.54 -2.16 -7.21
CA ALA A 9 15.58 -2.58 -6.21
C ALA A 9 14.17 -2.01 -6.45
N VAL A 10 13.18 -2.81 -6.05
CA VAL A 10 11.77 -2.41 -5.98
C VAL A 10 11.26 -2.66 -4.56
N LEU A 11 10.78 -1.60 -3.92
CA LEU A 11 10.16 -1.64 -2.61
C LEU A 11 8.66 -1.49 -2.78
N PHE A 12 7.86 -2.18 -1.96
CA PHE A 12 6.41 -2.19 -2.06
C PHE A 12 5.77 -1.88 -0.71
N ASP A 13 4.71 -1.07 -0.72
CA ASP A 13 3.71 -1.12 0.33
C ASP A 13 2.83 -2.38 0.19
N VAL A 14 1.95 -2.62 1.15
CA VAL A 14 1.02 -3.75 1.17
C VAL A 14 -0.42 -3.28 0.94
N GLY A 15 -0.92 -2.34 1.74
CA GLY A 15 -2.24 -1.76 1.55
C GLY A 15 -2.35 -1.06 0.20
N GLY A 16 -3.47 -1.20 -0.51
CA GLY A 16 -3.66 -0.61 -1.83
C GLY A 16 -2.74 -1.14 -2.95
N VAL A 17 -1.77 -2.01 -2.63
CA VAL A 17 -0.86 -2.65 -3.59
C VAL A 17 -1.14 -4.14 -3.73
N PHE A 18 -1.23 -4.85 -2.61
CA PHE A 18 -1.54 -6.29 -2.54
C PHE A 18 -2.86 -6.59 -1.86
N HIS A 19 -3.21 -5.83 -0.83
CA HIS A 19 -4.40 -6.03 -0.04
C HIS A 19 -5.29 -4.79 0.00
N LEU A 20 -6.60 -5.03 0.03
CA LEU A 20 -7.65 -4.08 0.37
C LEU A 20 -8.36 -4.51 1.65
N PRO A 21 -9.17 -3.63 2.26
CA PRO A 21 -10.05 -4.01 3.36
C PRO A 21 -11.01 -5.13 2.95
N ASP A 22 -11.25 -6.05 3.87
CA ASP A 22 -12.16 -7.18 3.71
C ASP A 22 -13.59 -6.71 3.45
N HIS A 23 -14.17 -7.12 2.33
CA HIS A 23 -15.48 -6.65 1.89
C HIS A 23 -16.60 -7.08 2.84
N ASP A 24 -16.59 -8.32 3.32
CA ASP A 24 -17.65 -8.84 4.17
C ASP A 24 -17.64 -8.12 5.52
N ARG A 25 -16.46 -7.91 6.09
CA ARG A 25 -16.30 -7.12 7.33
C ARG A 25 -16.78 -5.68 7.17
N ILE A 26 -16.46 -5.04 6.06
CA ILE A 26 -16.91 -3.66 5.80
C ILE A 26 -18.42 -3.61 5.60
N VAL A 27 -19.00 -4.54 4.83
CA VAL A 27 -20.46 -4.64 4.64
C VAL A 27 -21.17 -4.87 5.98
N ASP A 28 -20.65 -5.77 6.82
CA ASP A 28 -21.21 -6.03 8.15
C ASP A 28 -21.12 -4.79 9.06
N ALA A 29 -19.99 -4.07 9.01
CA ALA A 29 -19.82 -2.83 9.76
C ALA A 29 -20.83 -1.76 9.33
N MET A 30 -21.00 -1.57 8.02
CA MET A 30 -21.96 -0.62 7.46
C MET A 30 -23.40 -1.02 7.77
N SER A 31 -23.71 -2.30 7.75
CA SER A 31 -25.05 -2.82 8.12
C SER A 31 -25.38 -2.55 9.61
N ARG A 32 -24.39 -2.63 10.50
CA ARG A 32 -24.55 -2.24 11.91
C ARG A 32 -24.83 -0.73 12.08
N ALA A 33 -24.40 0.07 11.13
CA ALA A 33 -24.68 1.51 11.07
C ALA A 33 -25.97 1.83 10.25
N GLU A 34 -26.75 0.81 9.88
CA GLU A 34 -27.98 0.93 9.10
C GLU A 34 -27.75 1.58 7.70
N VAL A 35 -26.56 1.38 7.12
CA VAL A 35 -26.20 1.86 5.79
C VAL A 35 -26.06 0.69 4.82
N GLU A 36 -26.82 0.73 3.74
CA GLU A 36 -26.68 -0.20 2.62
C GLU A 36 -25.54 0.21 1.71
N VAL A 37 -24.68 -0.75 1.35
CA VAL A 37 -23.49 -0.53 0.53
C VAL A 37 -23.64 -1.21 -0.82
N ASP A 38 -23.33 -0.48 -1.89
CA ASP A 38 -23.12 -1.11 -3.19
C ASP A 38 -21.74 -1.79 -3.21
N PRO A 39 -21.69 -3.14 -3.37
CA PRO A 39 -20.43 -3.87 -3.41
C PRO A 39 -19.43 -3.38 -4.47
N ALA A 40 -19.91 -2.77 -5.55
CA ALA A 40 -19.07 -2.20 -6.60
C ALA A 40 -18.21 -1.02 -6.12
N ASN A 41 -18.57 -0.38 -5.01
CA ASN A 41 -17.84 0.75 -4.45
C ASN A 41 -16.78 0.36 -3.42
N LEU A 42 -16.73 -0.90 -2.97
CA LEU A 42 -15.84 -1.31 -1.87
C LEU A 42 -14.35 -1.13 -2.18
N ASP A 43 -13.89 -1.59 -3.37
CA ASP A 43 -12.50 -1.39 -3.77
C ASP A 43 -12.18 0.12 -3.95
N ARG A 44 -13.11 0.88 -4.58
CA ARG A 44 -12.96 2.33 -4.78
C ARG A 44 -12.89 3.10 -3.47
N ALA A 45 -13.64 2.66 -2.45
CA ALA A 45 -13.70 3.35 -1.16
C ALA A 45 -12.32 3.48 -0.50
N HIS A 46 -11.47 2.47 -0.63
CA HIS A 46 -10.11 2.53 -0.12
C HIS A 46 -9.32 3.71 -0.73
N TYR A 47 -9.26 3.78 -2.07
CA TYR A 47 -8.50 4.84 -2.75
C TYR A 47 -9.13 6.22 -2.57
N ALA A 48 -10.46 6.29 -2.41
CA ALA A 48 -11.13 7.52 -1.98
C ALA A 48 -10.70 7.93 -0.56
N GLY A 49 -10.61 6.97 0.36
CA GLY A 49 -10.12 7.19 1.72
C GLY A 49 -8.70 7.77 1.76
N VAL A 50 -7.81 7.27 0.90
CA VAL A 50 -6.43 7.75 0.78
C VAL A 50 -6.35 9.26 0.52
N ARG A 51 -7.33 9.87 -0.16
CA ARG A 51 -7.39 11.34 -0.34
C ARG A 51 -7.51 12.11 0.96
N GLY A 52 -8.06 11.48 2.00
CA GLY A 52 -8.11 12.07 3.36
C GLY A 52 -6.76 12.12 4.06
N LEU A 53 -5.78 11.34 3.60
CA LEU A 53 -4.45 11.23 4.22
C LEU A 53 -3.51 12.33 3.68
N THR A 54 -3.76 13.59 4.03
CA THR A 54 -2.98 14.73 3.53
C THR A 54 -1.70 14.99 4.31
N ASP A 55 -1.66 14.63 5.59
CA ASP A 55 -0.48 14.71 6.47
C ASP A 55 -0.46 13.44 7.31
N PHE A 56 0.45 12.52 7.02
CA PHE A 56 0.47 11.21 7.66
C PHE A 56 1.36 11.20 8.90
N ARG A 57 0.77 10.81 10.04
CA ARG A 57 1.48 10.51 11.31
C ARG A 57 0.93 9.21 11.85
N GLU A 58 1.75 8.17 11.93
CA GLU A 58 1.33 6.89 12.44
C GLU A 58 0.75 7.01 13.87
N GLY A 59 -0.35 6.32 14.12
CA GLY A 59 -1.05 6.35 15.42
C GLY A 59 -1.92 7.58 15.67
N ASP A 60 -1.96 8.56 14.77
CA ASP A 60 -2.87 9.71 14.92
C ASP A 60 -4.31 9.33 14.51
N ARG A 61 -5.19 9.23 15.51
CA ARG A 61 -6.62 8.95 15.31
C ARG A 61 -7.29 9.91 14.32
N ASN A 62 -6.89 11.19 14.28
CA ASN A 62 -7.52 12.17 13.39
C ASN A 62 -7.21 11.90 11.94
N ILE A 63 -6.03 11.37 11.64
CA ILE A 63 -5.64 10.95 10.29
C ILE A 63 -6.49 9.78 9.82
N TRP A 64 -6.65 8.76 10.69
CA TRP A 64 -7.54 7.65 10.38
C TRP A 64 -9.00 8.08 10.21
N LEU A 65 -9.49 9.04 11.01
CA LEU A 65 -10.82 9.60 10.84
C LEU A 65 -10.95 10.35 9.50
N ALA A 66 -9.93 11.05 9.04
CA ALA A 66 -9.95 11.70 7.74
C ALA A 66 -10.06 10.67 6.59
N TYR A 67 -9.27 9.59 6.65
CA TYR A 67 -9.38 8.46 5.72
C TYR A 67 -10.79 7.85 5.74
N ILE A 68 -11.29 7.52 6.93
CA ILE A 68 -12.58 6.83 7.11
C ILE A 68 -13.75 7.69 6.63
N ARG A 69 -13.71 9.00 6.81
CA ARG A 69 -14.74 9.90 6.31
C ARG A 69 -14.84 9.87 4.79
N GLU A 70 -13.73 9.93 4.08
CA GLU A 70 -13.72 9.82 2.62
C GLU A 70 -14.10 8.41 2.15
N TYR A 71 -13.66 7.38 2.88
CA TYR A 71 -14.04 5.98 2.66
C TYR A 71 -15.58 5.81 2.78
N ALA A 72 -16.19 6.29 3.89
CA ALA A 72 -17.61 6.21 4.14
C ALA A 72 -18.45 6.96 3.09
N LYS A 73 -18.00 8.15 2.68
CA LYS A 73 -18.65 8.91 1.60
C LYS A 73 -18.68 8.13 0.29
N ALA A 74 -17.57 7.47 -0.06
CA ALA A 74 -17.49 6.65 -1.26
C ALA A 74 -18.39 5.40 -1.21
N LEU A 75 -18.69 4.91 -0.01
CA LEU A 75 -19.67 3.85 0.22
C LEU A 75 -21.14 4.33 0.24
N GLY A 76 -21.40 5.62 0.03
CA GLY A 76 -22.75 6.18 0.01
C GLY A 76 -23.25 6.75 1.34
N ALA A 77 -22.42 6.80 2.37
CA ALA A 77 -22.78 7.29 3.71
C ALA A 77 -22.50 8.79 3.91
N ALA A 78 -22.60 9.61 2.88
CA ALA A 78 -22.27 11.03 2.97
C ALA A 78 -23.03 11.78 4.08
N ASP A 79 -24.33 11.49 4.24
CA ASP A 79 -25.20 12.12 5.24
C ASP A 79 -25.06 11.54 6.66
N GLN A 80 -24.39 10.38 6.81
CA GLN A 80 -24.22 9.64 8.05
C GLN A 80 -22.73 9.44 8.41
N THR A 81 -21.86 10.22 7.79
CA THR A 81 -20.39 10.01 7.86
C THR A 81 -19.87 9.89 9.29
N GLU A 82 -20.30 10.72 10.22
CA GLU A 82 -19.81 10.71 11.61
C GLU A 82 -20.26 9.46 12.39
N THR A 83 -21.51 9.01 12.18
CA THR A 83 -22.02 7.78 12.82
C THR A 83 -21.29 6.56 12.30
N VAL A 84 -21.07 6.49 10.99
CA VAL A 84 -20.37 5.41 10.31
C VAL A 84 -18.88 5.41 10.65
N ALA A 85 -18.27 6.60 10.82
CA ALA A 85 -16.84 6.73 11.05
C ALA A 85 -16.37 6.00 12.32
N GLU A 86 -17.14 6.03 13.40
CA GLU A 86 -16.78 5.31 14.64
C GLU A 86 -16.87 3.80 14.46
N VAL A 87 -17.87 3.32 13.73
CA VAL A 87 -18.03 1.88 13.45
C VAL A 87 -16.88 1.39 12.57
N LEU A 88 -16.58 2.09 11.49
CA LEU A 88 -15.46 1.74 10.59
C LEU A 88 -14.11 1.87 11.28
N LEU A 89 -13.89 2.93 12.09
CA LEU A 89 -12.65 3.10 12.82
C LEU A 89 -12.35 1.88 13.70
N ASN A 90 -13.36 1.32 14.34
CA ASN A 90 -13.21 0.10 15.12
C ASN A 90 -12.74 -1.08 14.25
N GLU A 91 -13.30 -1.27 13.04
CA GLU A 91 -12.85 -2.33 12.13
C GLU A 91 -11.39 -2.15 11.69
N PHE A 92 -11.00 -0.93 11.36
CA PHE A 92 -9.64 -0.63 10.92
C PHE A 92 -8.60 -0.70 12.03
N THR A 93 -8.99 -0.49 13.29
CA THR A 93 -8.07 -0.49 14.45
C THR A 93 -8.02 -1.81 15.21
N THR A 94 -8.98 -2.70 15.05
CA THR A 94 -8.98 -4.03 15.70
C THR A 94 -8.07 -5.07 15.02
N GLY A 95 -7.43 -4.71 13.92
CA GLY A 95 -6.50 -5.55 13.16
C GLY A 95 -7.17 -6.54 12.20
N GLY A 96 -6.39 -7.07 11.27
CA GLY A 96 -6.83 -8.12 10.34
C GLY A 96 -7.93 -7.72 9.35
N VAL A 97 -8.12 -6.42 9.08
CA VAL A 97 -9.09 -5.97 8.08
C VAL A 97 -8.53 -6.03 6.65
N TRP A 98 -7.22 -6.00 6.50
CA TRP A 98 -6.52 -5.96 5.21
C TRP A 98 -6.27 -7.37 4.67
N THR A 99 -7.31 -8.06 4.20
CA THR A 99 -7.22 -9.47 3.78
C THR A 99 -7.66 -9.73 2.36
N ARG A 100 -8.32 -8.76 1.71
CA ARG A 100 -8.76 -8.93 0.33
C ARG A 100 -7.59 -8.75 -0.63
N ILE A 101 -7.13 -9.83 -1.26
CA ILE A 101 -6.06 -9.77 -2.26
C ILE A 101 -6.53 -9.01 -3.50
N ILE A 102 -5.74 -8.02 -3.93
CA ILE A 102 -5.99 -7.28 -5.17
C ILE A 102 -5.74 -8.21 -6.38
N PRO A 103 -6.73 -8.43 -7.24
CA PRO A 103 -6.60 -9.33 -8.38
C PRO A 103 -5.42 -8.95 -9.28
N GLY A 104 -4.58 -9.94 -9.62
CA GLY A 104 -3.42 -9.77 -10.49
C GLY A 104 -2.16 -9.22 -9.78
N SER A 105 -2.24 -8.78 -8.53
CA SER A 105 -1.05 -8.26 -7.83
C SER A 105 0.00 -9.34 -7.52
N PRO A 106 -0.36 -10.59 -7.15
CA PRO A 106 0.63 -11.66 -6.98
C PRO A 106 1.36 -12.02 -8.31
N GLU A 107 0.63 -12.04 -9.42
CA GLU A 107 1.18 -12.30 -10.75
C GLU A 107 2.12 -11.18 -11.20
N ALA A 108 1.73 -9.94 -10.93
CA ALA A 108 2.56 -8.77 -11.21
C ALA A 108 3.88 -8.81 -10.40
N LEU A 109 3.80 -9.20 -9.11
CA LEU A 109 4.99 -9.37 -8.28
C LEU A 109 5.93 -10.44 -8.84
N ARG A 110 5.39 -11.60 -9.28
CA ARG A 110 6.19 -12.66 -9.94
C ARG A 110 6.87 -12.14 -11.19
N THR A 111 6.17 -11.34 -11.98
CA THR A 111 6.72 -10.70 -13.19
C THR A 111 7.86 -9.74 -12.86
N ILE A 112 7.72 -8.94 -11.82
CA ILE A 112 8.79 -8.03 -11.36
C ILE A 112 9.98 -8.83 -10.83
N ALA A 113 9.73 -9.88 -10.04
CA ALA A 113 10.78 -10.76 -9.51
C ALA A 113 11.62 -11.40 -10.62
N ALA A 114 10.99 -11.77 -11.73
CA ALA A 114 11.67 -12.38 -12.88
C ALA A 114 12.67 -11.42 -13.57
N THR A 115 12.63 -10.12 -13.31
CA THR A 115 13.64 -9.16 -13.80
C THR A 115 14.98 -9.25 -13.07
N GLY A 116 15.01 -9.92 -11.91
CA GLY A 116 16.21 -10.10 -11.09
C GLY A 116 16.56 -8.93 -10.18
N VAL A 117 15.72 -7.89 -10.09
CA VAL A 117 15.89 -6.80 -9.13
C VAL A 117 15.68 -7.29 -7.70
N LYS A 118 16.28 -6.61 -6.73
CA LYS A 118 16.05 -6.90 -5.31
C LYS A 118 14.68 -6.40 -4.88
N LEU A 119 14.01 -7.17 -4.02
CA LEU A 119 12.62 -6.91 -3.61
C LEU A 119 12.52 -6.71 -2.10
N ALA A 120 11.78 -5.69 -1.68
CA ALA A 120 11.46 -5.49 -0.27
C ALA A 120 10.00 -5.05 -0.07
N ILE A 121 9.40 -5.50 1.03
CA ILE A 121 8.17 -4.93 1.57
C ILE A 121 8.53 -3.82 2.57
N VAL A 122 7.82 -2.70 2.54
CA VAL A 122 7.92 -1.60 3.50
C VAL A 122 6.51 -1.14 3.86
N SER A 123 5.98 -1.63 4.97
CA SER A 123 4.57 -1.41 5.35
C SER A 123 4.43 -0.80 6.74
N ASN A 124 3.48 0.14 6.88
CA ASN A 124 3.00 0.58 8.19
C ASN A 124 1.95 -0.43 8.67
N ALA A 125 2.32 -1.27 9.65
CA ALA A 125 1.50 -2.39 10.08
C ALA A 125 1.72 -2.75 11.56
N ASP A 126 1.08 -3.82 12.00
CA ASP A 126 0.97 -4.24 13.41
C ASP A 126 1.88 -5.42 13.80
N GLY A 127 2.82 -5.81 12.93
CA GLY A 127 3.72 -6.95 13.14
C GLY A 127 3.27 -8.24 12.43
N SER A 128 2.11 -8.24 11.78
CA SER A 128 1.53 -9.43 11.15
C SER A 128 1.83 -9.57 9.65
N VAL A 129 2.39 -8.55 9.01
CA VAL A 129 2.53 -8.44 7.54
C VAL A 129 3.26 -9.62 6.92
N GLU A 130 4.39 -10.06 7.47
CA GLU A 130 5.16 -11.16 6.89
C GLU A 130 4.36 -12.48 6.92
N ALA A 131 3.75 -12.78 8.07
CA ALA A 131 2.96 -13.99 8.23
C ALA A 131 1.73 -14.01 7.30
N GLN A 132 1.07 -12.87 7.15
CA GLN A 132 -0.10 -12.73 6.28
C GLN A 132 0.27 -12.90 4.80
N LEU A 133 1.29 -12.20 4.30
CA LEU A 133 1.73 -12.32 2.91
C LEU A 133 2.17 -13.74 2.57
N ALA A 134 2.81 -14.44 3.53
CA ALA A 134 3.19 -15.84 3.37
C ALA A 134 1.97 -16.78 3.33
N ALA A 135 1.00 -16.58 4.22
CA ALA A 135 -0.25 -17.36 4.26
C ALA A 135 -1.06 -17.20 2.97
N ASP A 136 -1.07 -16.01 2.40
CA ASP A 136 -1.76 -15.69 1.14
C ASP A 136 -0.98 -16.15 -0.11
N GLY A 137 0.24 -16.69 0.06
CA GLY A 137 1.10 -17.16 -1.03
C GLY A 137 1.59 -16.03 -1.96
N ILE A 138 1.60 -14.79 -1.47
CA ILE A 138 2.06 -13.62 -2.23
C ILE A 138 3.59 -13.57 -2.21
N CYS A 139 4.19 -13.45 -1.02
CA CYS A 139 5.62 -13.44 -0.83
C CYS A 139 6.02 -13.83 0.60
N GLN A 140 7.28 -14.20 0.81
CA GLN A 140 7.82 -14.55 2.11
C GLN A 140 9.35 -14.35 2.15
N MET A 141 9.93 -14.39 3.34
CA MET A 141 11.37 -14.52 3.49
C MET A 141 11.78 -15.99 3.27
N GLY A 142 12.81 -16.20 2.45
CA GLY A 142 13.30 -17.55 2.12
C GLY A 142 12.35 -18.36 1.20
N PRO A 143 12.65 -19.66 0.99
CA PRO A 143 11.91 -20.52 0.08
C PRO A 143 10.46 -20.73 0.52
N GLY A 144 9.50 -20.68 -0.44
CA GLY A 144 8.09 -20.88 -0.15
C GLY A 144 7.21 -20.80 -1.41
N PRO A 145 5.88 -20.80 -1.26
CA PRO A 145 4.96 -20.81 -2.38
C PRO A 145 4.86 -19.45 -3.12
N GLY A 146 5.12 -18.35 -2.40
CA GLY A 146 5.12 -17.00 -2.94
C GLY A 146 6.49 -16.58 -3.51
N VAL A 147 6.61 -15.30 -3.80
CA VAL A 147 7.89 -14.70 -4.23
C VAL A 147 8.83 -14.56 -3.01
N GLU A 148 10.06 -15.03 -3.16
CA GLU A 148 11.10 -14.82 -2.14
C GLU A 148 11.53 -13.36 -2.11
N MET A 149 11.39 -12.72 -0.94
CA MET A 149 11.78 -11.34 -0.71
C MET A 149 13.20 -11.27 -0.12
N ASN A 150 13.92 -10.19 -0.45
CA ASN A 150 15.22 -9.90 0.17
C ASN A 150 15.06 -9.20 1.54
N ALA A 151 13.92 -8.51 1.77
CA ALA A 151 13.59 -7.93 3.06
C ALA A 151 12.07 -7.72 3.19
N ILE A 152 11.57 -7.88 4.43
CA ILE A 152 10.21 -7.46 4.82
C ILE A 152 10.36 -6.55 6.04
N LEU A 153 9.84 -5.33 5.93
CA LEU A 153 9.84 -4.32 6.98
C LEU A 153 8.40 -4.00 7.37
N ASP A 154 8.06 -4.34 8.60
CA ASP A 154 6.83 -3.94 9.28
C ASP A 154 7.18 -2.85 10.28
N SER A 155 6.49 -1.70 10.24
CA SER A 155 6.82 -0.53 11.06
C SER A 155 6.82 -0.84 12.56
N SER A 156 5.89 -1.68 13.03
CA SER A 156 5.83 -2.06 14.44
C SER A 156 7.02 -2.92 14.89
N VAL A 157 7.60 -3.69 13.97
CA VAL A 157 8.76 -4.55 14.23
C VAL A 157 10.06 -3.75 14.19
N VAL A 158 10.19 -2.82 13.20
CA VAL A 158 11.42 -2.02 13.06
C VAL A 158 11.44 -0.76 13.89
N GLY A 159 10.26 -0.36 14.45
CA GLY A 159 10.12 0.81 15.32
C GLY A 159 10.15 2.16 14.58
N VAL A 160 9.99 2.16 13.26
CA VAL A 160 9.97 3.34 12.40
C VAL A 160 8.91 3.16 11.33
N ALA A 161 8.10 4.18 11.06
CA ALA A 161 7.00 4.15 10.10
C ALA A 161 7.17 5.17 8.98
N LYS A 162 6.61 4.89 7.81
CA LYS A 162 6.43 5.88 6.73
C LYS A 162 5.57 7.06 7.25
N PRO A 163 5.88 8.32 6.94
CA PRO A 163 6.83 8.79 5.92
C PRO A 163 8.27 9.02 6.41
N ASP A 164 8.65 8.57 7.61
CA ASP A 164 10.04 8.71 8.05
C ASP A 164 10.98 8.02 7.05
N PRO A 165 11.95 8.74 6.43
CA PRO A 165 12.87 8.16 5.46
C PRO A 165 13.70 7.01 6.04
N ARG A 166 13.86 6.94 7.36
CA ARG A 166 14.66 5.91 8.03
C ARG A 166 14.18 4.49 7.74
N ILE A 167 12.86 4.26 7.59
CA ILE A 167 12.36 2.92 7.26
C ILE A 167 12.85 2.45 5.87
N PHE A 168 12.90 3.36 4.91
CA PHE A 168 13.41 3.11 3.56
C PHE A 168 14.93 2.90 3.56
N GLU A 169 15.67 3.69 4.34
CA GLU A 169 17.11 3.50 4.52
C GLU A 169 17.42 2.12 5.07
N ILE A 170 16.69 1.66 6.12
CA ILE A 170 16.82 0.31 6.67
C ILE A 170 16.52 -0.75 5.58
N ALA A 171 15.50 -0.52 4.74
CA ALA A 171 15.21 -1.43 3.65
C ALA A 171 16.39 -1.53 2.67
N LEU A 172 16.93 -0.41 2.22
CA LEU A 172 18.10 -0.37 1.32
C LEU A 172 19.35 -1.01 1.95
N GLU A 173 19.58 -0.79 3.25
CA GLU A 173 20.65 -1.45 4.00
C GLU A 173 20.48 -3.00 3.97
N ARG A 174 19.26 -3.50 4.25
CA ARG A 174 18.96 -4.95 4.20
C ARG A 174 19.05 -5.52 2.79
N LEU A 175 18.84 -4.72 1.78
CA LEU A 175 19.08 -5.07 0.37
C LEU A 175 20.57 -5.07 -0.03
N GLY A 176 21.50 -4.91 0.95
CA GLY A 176 22.94 -4.90 0.72
C GLY A 176 23.48 -3.55 0.26
N GLY A 177 22.88 -2.45 0.71
CA GLY A 177 23.33 -1.09 0.46
C GLY A 177 23.02 -0.60 -0.97
N VAL A 178 21.83 -0.90 -1.47
CA VAL A 178 21.37 -0.36 -2.77
C VAL A 178 21.32 1.16 -2.70
N SER A 179 21.84 1.84 -3.75
CA SER A 179 21.77 3.30 -3.85
C SER A 179 20.31 3.75 -4.01
N PRO A 180 19.83 4.77 -3.25
CA PRO A 180 18.45 5.22 -3.31
C PRO A 180 17.98 5.63 -4.71
N ASP A 181 18.87 6.27 -5.50
CA ASP A 181 18.60 6.70 -6.87
C ASP A 181 18.47 5.55 -7.88
N ARG A 182 18.77 4.30 -7.45
CA ARG A 182 18.60 3.05 -8.20
C ARG A 182 17.47 2.19 -7.67
N ALA A 183 16.60 2.75 -6.85
CA ALA A 183 15.44 2.09 -6.27
C ALA A 183 14.14 2.84 -6.60
N ILE A 184 13.05 2.08 -6.65
CA ILE A 184 11.69 2.64 -6.65
C ILE A 184 10.92 2.12 -5.44
N HIS A 185 9.96 2.93 -4.97
CA HIS A 185 8.95 2.48 -4.01
C HIS A 185 7.56 2.59 -4.63
N ILE A 186 6.81 1.51 -4.57
CA ILE A 186 5.45 1.40 -5.09
C ILE A 186 4.50 1.41 -3.90
N GLY A 187 3.62 2.40 -3.85
CA GLY A 187 2.60 2.53 -2.82
C GLY A 187 1.40 3.31 -3.34
N ASP A 188 0.38 3.45 -2.54
CA ASP A 188 -0.87 4.13 -2.92
C ASP A 188 -1.09 5.45 -2.18
N THR A 189 -0.32 5.71 -1.12
CA THR A 189 -0.49 6.86 -0.24
C THR A 189 0.54 7.96 -0.53
N PRO A 190 0.13 9.11 -1.15
CA PRO A 190 1.06 10.20 -1.44
C PRO A 190 1.82 10.72 -0.21
N ALA A 191 1.13 10.87 0.94
CA ALA A 191 1.68 11.43 2.15
C ALA A 191 2.62 10.48 2.92
N ALA A 192 2.39 9.16 2.86
CA ALA A 192 3.22 8.17 3.53
C ALA A 192 4.28 7.59 2.59
N ASP A 193 3.84 6.96 1.50
CA ASP A 193 4.71 6.24 0.58
C ASP A 193 5.59 7.17 -0.25
N CYS A 194 4.92 8.10 -0.96
CA CYS A 194 5.64 8.91 -1.93
C CYS A 194 6.48 9.99 -1.28
N ALA A 195 5.99 10.62 -0.22
CA ALA A 195 6.75 11.63 0.53
C ALA A 195 7.96 11.00 1.22
N GLY A 196 7.76 9.86 1.91
CA GLY A 196 8.83 9.15 2.59
C GLY A 196 9.90 8.62 1.64
N ALA A 197 9.50 7.99 0.52
CA ALA A 197 10.42 7.52 -0.51
C ALA A 197 11.26 8.66 -1.08
N ARG A 198 10.64 9.81 -1.42
CA ARG A 198 11.37 11.00 -1.90
C ARG A 198 12.36 11.53 -0.87
N ALA A 199 11.96 11.57 0.41
CA ALA A 199 12.84 12.02 1.49
C ALA A 199 14.06 11.10 1.65
N ALA A 200 13.93 9.80 1.33
CA ALA A 200 15.02 8.83 1.29
C ALA A 200 15.80 8.84 -0.04
N GLY A 201 15.45 9.68 -1.01
CA GLY A 201 16.07 9.71 -2.34
C GLY A 201 15.61 8.62 -3.30
N ILE A 202 14.57 7.88 -2.96
CA ILE A 202 13.98 6.80 -3.77
C ILE A 202 12.91 7.39 -4.70
N THR A 203 12.82 6.88 -5.93
CA THR A 203 11.77 7.28 -6.87
C THR A 203 10.42 6.64 -6.50
N PRO A 204 9.39 7.42 -6.14
CA PRO A 204 8.07 6.85 -5.87
C PRO A 204 7.30 6.56 -7.15
N VAL A 205 6.51 5.48 -7.11
CA VAL A 205 5.49 5.12 -8.10
C VAL A 205 4.16 4.99 -7.36
N LEU A 206 3.21 5.84 -7.71
CA LEU A 206 1.91 5.87 -7.07
C LEU A 206 0.92 4.93 -7.79
N ILE A 207 0.28 4.04 -7.03
CA ILE A 207 -0.86 3.25 -7.50
C ILE A 207 -2.13 4.09 -7.30
N ASP A 208 -2.79 4.41 -8.41
CA ASP A 208 -4.00 5.24 -8.44
C ASP A 208 -4.97 4.73 -9.50
N PRO A 209 -5.73 3.66 -9.20
CA PRO A 209 -6.60 3.00 -10.19
C PRO A 209 -7.78 3.84 -10.66
N TYR A 210 -8.16 4.85 -9.90
CA TYR A 210 -9.33 5.67 -10.18
C TYR A 210 -8.99 7.09 -10.62
N ASN A 211 -7.69 7.41 -10.76
CA ASN A 211 -7.21 8.74 -11.13
C ASN A 211 -7.63 9.84 -10.13
N ASP A 212 -7.68 9.48 -8.85
CA ASP A 212 -8.12 10.39 -7.77
C ASP A 212 -7.01 11.35 -7.30
N GLN A 213 -5.76 11.11 -7.70
CA GLN A 213 -4.57 11.89 -7.30
C GLN A 213 -4.04 12.74 -8.47
N GLU A 214 -4.91 13.51 -9.13
CA GLU A 214 -4.57 14.28 -10.35
C GLU A 214 -3.43 15.29 -10.15
N HIS A 215 -3.26 15.81 -8.92
CA HIS A 215 -2.22 16.79 -8.58
C HIS A 215 -0.89 16.14 -8.15
N PHE A 216 -0.82 14.81 -8.13
CA PHE A 216 0.43 14.14 -7.76
C PHE A 216 1.52 14.35 -8.82
N GLU A 217 2.62 14.95 -8.40
CA GLU A 217 3.80 15.12 -9.25
C GLU A 217 4.67 13.87 -9.23
N GLY A 218 4.54 13.00 -10.23
CA GLY A 218 5.33 11.78 -10.30
C GLY A 218 4.74 10.75 -11.26
N LEU A 219 5.32 9.54 -11.24
CA LEU A 219 4.80 8.41 -11.99
C LEU A 219 3.58 7.84 -11.25
N ARG A 220 2.45 7.82 -11.94
CA ARG A 220 1.18 7.34 -11.45
C ARG A 220 0.65 6.26 -12.39
N LEU A 221 0.32 5.10 -11.85
CA LEU A 221 -0.12 3.94 -12.61
C LEU A 221 -1.36 3.31 -11.95
N PRO A 222 -2.28 2.75 -12.74
CA PRO A 222 -3.54 2.23 -12.18
C PRO A 222 -3.40 0.91 -11.43
N SER A 223 -2.28 0.19 -11.56
CA SER A 223 -2.10 -1.12 -10.91
C SER A 223 -0.65 -1.56 -10.89
N LEU A 224 -0.34 -2.51 -9.99
CA LEU A 224 0.96 -3.17 -9.97
C LEU A 224 1.29 -3.87 -11.29
N GLN A 225 0.28 -4.41 -12.00
CA GLN A 225 0.48 -5.02 -13.33
C GLN A 225 1.01 -4.01 -14.35
N GLN A 226 0.54 -2.75 -14.30
CA GLN A 226 1.07 -1.72 -15.20
C GLN A 226 2.51 -1.33 -14.85
N VAL A 227 2.88 -1.38 -13.57
CA VAL A 227 4.29 -1.22 -13.15
C VAL A 227 5.14 -2.36 -13.70
N ALA A 228 4.69 -3.61 -13.53
CA ALA A 228 5.38 -4.78 -14.08
C ALA A 228 5.60 -4.67 -15.60
N ASN A 229 4.55 -4.30 -16.33
CA ASN A 229 4.64 -4.11 -17.78
C ASN A 229 5.66 -3.01 -18.18
N LEU A 230 5.70 -1.93 -17.39
CA LEU A 230 6.64 -0.85 -17.64
C LEU A 230 8.09 -1.30 -17.39
N LEU A 231 8.34 -2.11 -16.35
CA LEU A 231 9.66 -2.62 -16.02
C LEU A 231 10.20 -3.58 -17.09
N ILE A 232 9.38 -4.51 -17.58
CA ILE A 232 9.81 -5.46 -18.63
C ILE A 232 9.95 -4.81 -20.01
N ALA A 233 9.28 -3.68 -20.26
CA ALA A 233 9.39 -2.96 -21.52
C ALA A 233 10.65 -2.07 -21.59
N GLN A 234 11.38 -1.89 -20.50
CA GLN A 234 12.63 -1.13 -20.50
C GLN A 234 13.77 -2.03 -20.99
N PRO A 235 14.53 -1.63 -22.00
CA PRO A 235 15.73 -2.36 -22.38
C PRO A 235 16.74 -2.35 -21.22
N ALA A 236 17.36 -3.49 -20.99
CA ALA A 236 18.44 -3.67 -20.01
C ALA A 236 19.61 -2.71 -20.26
#